data_881cbc4637953f37230de2e148007f0d
#
_entry.id   881cbc4637953f37230de2e148007f0d
#
_cell.length_a   1.000
_cell.length_b   1.000
_cell.length_c   1.000
_cell.angle_alpha   90.00
_cell.angle_beta   90.00
_cell.angle_gamma   90.00
#
_symmetry.space_group_name_H-M   'P 1'
#
loop_
_entity.id
_entity.type
_entity.pdbx_description
1 polymer ?
#
loop_
_entity_poly.entity_id
_entity_poly.type
_entity_poly.pdbx_seq_one_letter_code
_entity_poly.pdbx_strand_id
1 'polypeptide(L)' 'MSNHVYKKIELTGSSTKSMEDAISNAITRANETIRNMRWFEVVEIRGHVDDGKVAHWQVTMKVGFTLED' A
#
# COMPACT_ATOMS: atom_id res chain seq x y z
N MET A 1 19.42 23.14 7.87
CA MET A 1 18.43 22.07 7.87
C MET A 1 17.23 22.43 7.01
N SER A 2 16.86 21.59 6.09
CA SER A 2 15.74 21.90 5.22
C SER A 2 14.49 21.17 5.68
N ASN A 3 13.35 21.73 5.33
CA ASN A 3 12.07 21.07 5.54
C ASN A 3 11.86 20.08 4.40
N HIS A 4 11.50 18.87 4.77
CA HIS A 4 11.25 17.84 3.76
C HIS A 4 9.94 18.10 3.04
N VAL A 5 9.93 17.74 1.78
CA VAL A 5 8.72 17.75 0.97
C VAL A 5 8.39 16.29 0.64
N TYR A 6 7.14 15.93 0.76
CA TYR A 6 6.69 14.56 0.55
C TYR A 6 5.76 14.49 -0.65
N LYS A 7 5.77 13.36 -1.28
CA LYS A 7 4.82 13.05 -2.34
C LYS A 7 4.06 11.80 -1.92
N LYS A 8 2.81 11.72 -2.30
CA LYS A 8 2.00 10.54 -2.02
C LYS A 8 1.53 9.91 -3.32
N ILE A 9 1.54 8.60 -3.35
CA ILE A 9 0.99 7.84 -4.46
C ILE A 9 0.01 6.83 -3.89
N GLU A 10 -0.85 6.34 -4.74
CA GLU A 10 -1.88 5.40 -4.31
C GLU A 10 -1.61 4.03 -4.91
N LEU A 11 -1.70 3.00 -4.06
CA LEU A 11 -1.46 1.61 -4.44
C LEU A 11 -2.62 0.75 -3.97
N THR A 12 -2.86 -0.36 -4.66
CA THR A 12 -3.79 -1.37 -4.19
C THR A 12 -3.05 -2.70 -4.13
N GLY A 13 -2.92 -3.25 -2.94
CA GLY A 13 -2.35 -4.56 -2.75
C GLY A 13 -3.42 -5.62 -2.64
N SER A 14 -3.08 -6.85 -2.94
CA SER A 14 -4.02 -7.95 -2.80
C SER A 14 -3.36 -9.15 -2.15
N SER A 15 -4.18 -10.00 -1.53
CA SER A 15 -3.70 -11.20 -0.89
C SER A 15 -4.84 -12.17 -0.70
N THR A 16 -4.55 -13.46 -0.82
CA THR A 16 -5.52 -14.51 -0.46
C THR A 16 -5.45 -14.84 1.02
N LYS A 17 -4.51 -14.24 1.76
CA LYS A 17 -4.26 -14.59 3.16
C LYS A 17 -4.88 -13.61 4.14
N SER A 18 -4.60 -12.33 4.00
CA SER A 18 -5.04 -11.34 4.98
C SER A 18 -4.87 -9.93 4.46
N MET A 19 -5.48 -8.98 5.20
CA MET A 19 -5.31 -7.56 4.91
C MET A 19 -3.86 -7.13 5.09
N GLU A 20 -3.24 -7.59 6.17
CA GLU A 20 -1.86 -7.24 6.47
C GLU A 20 -0.93 -7.73 5.37
N ASP A 21 -1.20 -8.94 4.87
CA ASP A 21 -0.40 -9.49 3.78
C ASP A 21 -0.58 -8.68 2.51
N ALA A 22 -1.80 -8.21 2.25
CA ALA A 22 -2.08 -7.35 1.09
C ALA A 22 -1.27 -6.05 1.16
N ILE A 23 -1.21 -5.45 2.35
CA ILE A 23 -0.43 -4.24 2.57
C ILE A 23 1.05 -4.51 2.35
N SER A 24 1.56 -5.57 2.96
CA SER A 24 2.98 -5.92 2.82
C SER A 24 3.36 -6.19 1.37
N ASN A 25 2.50 -6.89 0.63
CA ASN A 25 2.77 -7.17 -0.78
C ASN A 25 2.89 -5.88 -1.58
N ALA A 26 2.00 -4.91 -1.32
CA ALA A 26 2.02 -3.65 -2.03
C ALA A 26 3.30 -2.86 -1.71
N ILE A 27 3.66 -2.77 -0.43
CA ILE A 27 4.83 -2.03 -0.01
C ILE A 27 6.11 -2.68 -0.55
N THR A 28 6.21 -3.99 -0.46
CA THR A 28 7.38 -4.71 -0.96
C THR A 28 7.56 -4.48 -2.47
N ARG A 29 6.47 -4.56 -3.22
CA ARG A 29 6.54 -4.36 -4.66
C ARG A 29 6.92 -2.92 -4.99
N ALA A 30 6.30 -1.97 -4.31
CA ALA A 30 6.57 -0.56 -4.54
C ALA A 30 8.02 -0.20 -4.22
N ASN A 31 8.60 -0.87 -3.22
CA ASN A 31 9.97 -0.60 -2.82
C ASN A 31 10.99 -0.93 -3.90
N GLU A 32 10.59 -1.68 -4.92
CA GLU A 32 11.49 -2.00 -6.04
C GLU A 32 11.78 -0.77 -6.89
N THR A 33 10.87 0.19 -6.93
CA THR A 33 11.02 1.36 -7.80
C THR A 33 10.89 2.69 -7.08
N ILE A 34 10.35 2.72 -5.87
CA ILE A 34 10.14 3.96 -5.13
C ILE A 34 11.11 4.02 -3.97
N ARG A 35 11.82 5.14 -3.89
CA ARG A 35 12.82 5.35 -2.83
C ARG A 35 12.24 6.22 -1.74
N ASN A 36 12.74 6.02 -0.54
CA ASN A 36 12.46 6.89 0.62
C ASN A 36 11.00 6.87 1.05
N MET A 37 10.34 5.71 0.95
CA MET A 37 9.01 5.57 1.51
C MET A 37 9.08 5.74 3.02
N ARG A 38 8.16 6.55 3.58
CA ARG A 38 8.17 6.88 5.00
C ARG A 38 6.96 6.35 5.75
N TRP A 39 5.80 6.34 5.11
CA TRP A 39 4.58 5.88 5.77
C TRP A 39 3.57 5.42 4.73
N PHE A 40 2.57 4.73 5.22
CA PHE A 40 1.40 4.43 4.41
C PHE A 40 0.14 4.74 5.22
N GLU A 41 -0.94 4.99 4.52
CA GLU A 41 -2.24 5.22 5.15
C GLU A 41 -3.28 4.48 4.33
N VAL A 42 -4.11 3.72 5.02
CA VAL A 42 -5.13 2.91 4.35
C VAL A 42 -6.31 3.79 3.97
N VAL A 43 -6.72 3.69 2.72
CA VAL A 43 -7.84 4.46 2.19
C VAL A 43 -9.09 3.60 2.16
N GLU A 44 -8.95 2.34 1.73
CA GLU A 44 -10.09 1.46 1.54
C GLU A 44 -9.67 0.02 1.70
N ILE A 45 -10.52 -0.75 2.37
CA ILE A 45 -10.35 -2.19 2.48
C ILE A 45 -11.54 -2.82 1.81
N ARG A 46 -11.28 -3.74 0.88
CA ARG A 46 -12.35 -4.46 0.22
C ARG A 46 -11.88 -5.88 -0.06
N GLY A 47 -12.79 -6.71 -0.50
CA GLY A 47 -12.43 -8.07 -0.84
C GLY A 47 -13.40 -8.63 -1.86
N HIS A 48 -13.04 -9.75 -2.42
CA HIS A 48 -13.91 -10.48 -3.32
C HIS A 48 -14.56 -11.64 -2.57
N VAL A 49 -15.82 -11.83 -2.81
CA VAL A 49 -16.59 -12.93 -2.22
C VAL A 49 -16.82 -13.98 -3.29
N ASP A 50 -16.51 -15.21 -2.98
CA ASP A 50 -16.74 -16.34 -3.87
C ASP A 50 -17.34 -17.46 -3.05
N ASP A 51 -18.55 -17.88 -3.43
CA ASP A 51 -19.28 -18.95 -2.76
C ASP A 51 -19.39 -18.71 -1.24
N GLY A 52 -19.74 -17.47 -0.88
CA GLY A 52 -19.95 -17.09 0.52
C GLY A 52 -18.69 -16.95 1.34
N LYS A 53 -17.53 -16.96 0.71
CA LYS A 53 -16.25 -16.86 1.41
C LYS A 53 -15.41 -15.75 0.81
N VAL A 54 -14.51 -15.21 1.62
CA VAL A 54 -13.57 -14.21 1.13
C VAL A 54 -12.54 -14.91 0.25
N ALA A 55 -12.57 -14.60 -1.04
CA ALA A 55 -11.62 -15.17 -1.99
C ALA A 55 -10.27 -14.50 -1.88
N HIS A 56 -10.27 -13.17 -1.81
CA HIS A 56 -9.03 -12.44 -1.56
C HIS A 56 -9.36 -11.05 -1.06
N TRP A 57 -8.34 -10.45 -0.45
CA TRP A 57 -8.40 -9.11 0.14
C TRP A 57 -7.75 -8.12 -0.80
N GLN A 58 -8.30 -6.91 -0.87
CA GLN A 58 -7.67 -5.80 -1.60
C GLN A 58 -7.65 -4.60 -0.67
N VAL A 59 -6.47 -4.03 -0.49
CA VAL A 59 -6.29 -2.86 0.37
C VAL A 59 -5.71 -1.74 -0.48
N THR A 60 -6.44 -0.63 -0.54
CA THR A 60 -5.97 0.56 -1.23
C THR A 60 -5.37 1.49 -0.19
N MET A 61 -4.18 1.99 -0.47
CA MET A 61 -3.43 2.81 0.46
C MET A 61 -2.70 3.90 -0.27
N LYS A 62 -2.42 4.98 0.43
CA LYS A 62 -1.51 6.01 -0.05
C LYS A 62 -0.18 5.81 0.64
N VAL A 63 0.88 5.96 -0.11
CA VAL A 63 2.24 5.83 0.40
C VAL A 63 2.91 7.19 0.26
N GLY A 64 3.46 7.67 1.38
CA GLY A 64 4.19 8.93 1.39
C GLY A 64 5.68 8.68 1.32
N PHE A 65 6.35 9.44 0.48
CA PHE A 65 7.80 9.33 0.40
C PHE A 65 8.43 10.71 0.25
N THR A 66 9.68 10.79 0.70
CA THR A 66 10.42 12.04 0.71
C THR A 66 10.98 12.31 -0.68
N LEU A 67 10.77 13.52 -1.16
CA LEU A 67 11.41 13.95 -2.39
C LEU A 67 12.87 14.29 -2.09
N GLU A 68 13.74 13.87 -2.98
CA GLU A 68 15.16 14.20 -2.85
C GLU A 68 15.40 15.62 -3.31
N ASP A 69 16.29 16.30 -2.58
CA ASP A 69 16.65 17.68 -2.92
C ASP A 69 17.58 17.75 -4.10
#